data_b771b65ad21cdc2bbe3cbff0e32367ec
#
_entry.id   b771b65ad21cdc2bbe3cbff0e32367ec
#
_cell.length_a   1.000
_cell.length_b   1.000
_cell.length_c   1.000
_cell.angle_alpha   90.00
_cell.angle_beta   90.00
_cell.angle_gamma   90.00
#
_symmetry.space_group_name_H-M   'P 1'
#
loop_
_entity.id
_entity.type
_entity.pdbx_description
1 polymer ?
#
loop_
_entity_poly.entity_id
_entity_poly.type
_entity_poly.pdbx_seq_one_letter_code
_entity_poly.pdbx_strand_id
1 'polypeptide(L)'
;MRAARFHGRGDIRIEEIPEPVVRPGTVKIKVDWCGICGTDLHEYVDGPIFCPTPEEPHPMTGETAPVVLGHEFAGTVAELGADIDDLSMGERVTVEPRLVCRSCPPCLAGHHNSCDRAATIGLAGGGGGLAEYIVVDRELVFSLGEVTTEAGALIEPLAVAHHAVGRAEIAPGASAAVFGAGPIGLLIVTVLKATGAGHISVVEPSAGRRRRALDAGADAVIDPLVEKADERIRELTGGAGAEVAFECAGVDSVLAGCVAAVKARGTVVNVAIRSHPATLDMIPLVLKEVRLVGTICYAGDHQPVIDLLNAGKLSVDRFITRRIDLDDLVEGGFQALLDGTGDDIKILVRP
;
A
#
# COMPACT_ATOMS: atom_id res chain seq x y z
N MET A 1 12.44 -10.08 -22.81
CA MET A 1 12.64 -9.23 -21.63
C MET A 1 12.72 -10.07 -20.38
N ARG A 2 13.45 -9.60 -19.35
CA ARG A 2 13.56 -10.30 -18.07
C ARG A 2 12.35 -9.98 -17.20
N ALA A 3 11.89 -10.97 -16.42
CA ALA A 3 10.78 -10.80 -15.49
C ALA A 3 10.87 -11.79 -14.34
N ALA A 4 10.43 -11.38 -13.15
CA ALA A 4 10.25 -12.28 -12.01
C ALA A 4 8.86 -12.90 -12.06
N ARG A 5 8.79 -14.22 -12.23
CA ARG A 5 7.55 -14.98 -12.33
C ARG A 5 7.31 -15.85 -11.12
N PHE A 6 6.13 -15.70 -10.55
CA PHE A 6 5.64 -16.52 -9.45
C PHE A 6 4.98 -17.78 -10.01
N HIS A 7 5.58 -18.93 -9.71
CA HIS A 7 5.09 -20.25 -10.11
C HIS A 7 4.25 -20.92 -9.03
N GLY A 8 4.35 -20.43 -7.80
CA GLY A 8 3.67 -20.94 -6.64
C GLY A 8 4.47 -20.66 -5.35
N ARG A 9 3.99 -21.19 -4.26
CA ARG A 9 4.59 -21.01 -2.93
C ARG A 9 6.08 -21.31 -2.93
N GLY A 10 6.90 -20.33 -2.52
CA GLY A 10 8.36 -20.44 -2.45
C GLY A 10 9.08 -20.51 -3.80
N ASP A 11 8.36 -20.31 -4.92
CA ASP A 11 8.92 -20.49 -6.27
C ASP A 11 8.73 -19.22 -7.11
N ILE A 12 9.72 -18.34 -7.05
CA ILE A 12 9.87 -17.18 -7.95
C ILE A 12 11.10 -17.38 -8.79
N ARG A 13 10.96 -17.22 -10.12
CA ARG A 13 12.04 -17.43 -11.08
C ARG A 13 12.22 -16.19 -11.93
N ILE A 14 13.48 -15.82 -12.19
CA ILE A 14 13.82 -14.80 -13.18
C ILE A 14 13.90 -15.49 -14.54
N GLU A 15 13.00 -15.11 -15.44
CA GLU A 15 12.83 -15.74 -16.75
C GLU A 15 12.90 -14.72 -17.88
N GLU A 16 13.36 -15.18 -19.04
CA GLU A 16 13.21 -14.46 -20.29
C GLU A 16 11.80 -14.74 -20.88
N ILE A 17 11.00 -13.69 -20.99
CA ILE A 17 9.65 -13.76 -21.56
C ILE A 17 9.52 -12.82 -22.76
N PRO A 18 8.53 -13.04 -23.63
CA PRO A 18 8.24 -12.11 -24.70
C PRO A 18 7.97 -10.70 -24.19
N GLU A 19 8.50 -9.71 -24.88
CA GLU A 19 8.22 -8.31 -24.56
C GLU A 19 6.76 -7.98 -24.93
N PRO A 20 6.01 -7.25 -24.07
CA PRO A 20 4.61 -6.95 -24.33
C PRO A 20 4.47 -5.96 -25.50
N VAL A 21 3.42 -6.15 -26.31
CA VAL A 21 3.16 -5.36 -27.50
C VAL A 21 2.11 -4.30 -27.22
N VAL A 22 2.40 -3.06 -27.61
CA VAL A 22 1.48 -1.93 -27.52
C VAL A 22 0.28 -2.12 -28.45
N ARG A 23 -0.88 -1.73 -27.97
CA ARG A 23 -2.16 -1.70 -28.70
C ARG A 23 -2.75 -0.28 -28.62
N PRO A 24 -3.70 0.08 -29.46
CA PRO A 24 -4.44 1.34 -29.29
C PRO A 24 -4.98 1.47 -27.86
N GLY A 25 -4.86 2.67 -27.28
CA GLY A 25 -5.28 2.97 -25.90
C GLY A 25 -4.35 2.47 -24.81
N THR A 26 -3.19 1.84 -25.14
CA THR A 26 -2.25 1.32 -24.13
C THR A 26 -0.89 2.04 -24.18
N VAL A 27 -0.22 2.06 -23.05
CA VAL A 27 1.12 2.64 -22.84
C VAL A 27 2.09 1.55 -22.45
N LYS A 28 3.23 1.48 -23.13
CA LYS A 28 4.36 0.67 -22.73
C LYS A 28 5.27 1.48 -21.83
N ILE A 29 5.52 0.97 -20.66
CA ILE A 29 6.38 1.59 -19.66
C ILE A 29 7.62 0.73 -19.50
N LYS A 30 8.80 1.35 -19.62
CA LYS A 30 10.03 0.78 -19.11
C LYS A 30 10.04 0.99 -17.61
N VAL A 31 10.01 -0.08 -16.84
CA VAL A 31 10.00 0.01 -15.38
C VAL A 31 11.40 0.41 -14.90
N ASP A 32 11.48 1.49 -14.15
CA ASP A 32 12.74 1.93 -13.53
C ASP A 32 12.88 1.33 -12.13
N TRP A 33 11.75 1.29 -11.37
CA TRP A 33 11.71 0.77 -10.01
C TRP A 33 10.36 0.12 -9.69
N CYS A 34 10.43 -1.00 -8.96
CA CYS A 34 9.27 -1.67 -8.37
C CYS A 34 9.51 -1.91 -6.88
N GLY A 35 8.57 -1.50 -6.02
CA GLY A 35 8.59 -1.81 -4.59
C GLY A 35 8.16 -3.24 -4.30
N ILE A 36 8.75 -3.87 -3.29
CA ILE A 36 8.25 -5.13 -2.74
C ILE A 36 7.17 -4.81 -1.70
N CYS A 37 5.97 -5.37 -1.89
CA CYS A 37 4.83 -5.24 -0.99
C CYS A 37 4.73 -6.42 -0.02
N GLY A 38 4.08 -6.21 1.12
CA GLY A 38 3.70 -7.31 2.02
C GLY A 38 2.82 -8.36 1.34
N THR A 39 2.01 -7.97 0.35
CA THR A 39 1.20 -8.89 -0.45
C THR A 39 2.07 -9.84 -1.27
N ASP A 40 3.17 -9.34 -1.88
CA ASP A 40 4.10 -10.20 -2.62
C ASP A 40 4.78 -11.22 -1.69
N LEU A 41 5.10 -10.80 -0.45
CA LEU A 41 5.65 -11.72 0.57
C LEU A 41 4.64 -12.79 0.98
N HIS A 42 3.37 -12.41 1.16
CA HIS A 42 2.31 -13.38 1.48
C HIS A 42 2.09 -14.38 0.34
N GLU A 43 2.12 -13.94 -0.91
CA GLU A 43 2.08 -14.86 -2.06
C GLU A 43 3.26 -15.83 -2.03
N TYR A 44 4.47 -15.32 -1.75
CA TYR A 44 5.67 -16.14 -1.70
C TYR A 44 5.65 -17.18 -0.56
N VAL A 45 5.17 -16.79 0.65
CA VAL A 45 5.22 -17.66 1.84
C VAL A 45 4.02 -18.59 1.93
N ASP A 46 2.83 -18.09 1.65
CA ASP A 46 1.56 -18.78 1.90
C ASP A 46 0.72 -19.00 0.64
N GLY A 47 1.10 -18.37 -0.49
CA GLY A 47 0.32 -18.34 -1.72
C GLY A 47 0.14 -19.70 -2.42
N PRO A 48 -0.72 -19.73 -3.42
CA PRO A 48 -1.43 -18.58 -3.99
C PRO A 48 -2.58 -18.08 -3.11
N ILE A 49 -2.71 -16.76 -2.96
CA ILE A 49 -3.78 -16.08 -2.22
C ILE A 49 -4.61 -15.21 -3.18
N PHE A 50 -3.96 -14.27 -3.88
CA PHE A 50 -4.53 -13.39 -4.89
C PHE A 50 -4.10 -13.77 -6.31
N CYS A 51 -2.96 -14.47 -6.43
CA CYS A 51 -2.50 -15.00 -7.71
C CYS A 51 -3.38 -16.18 -8.12
N PRO A 52 -3.88 -16.19 -9.37
CA PRO A 52 -4.70 -17.28 -9.88
C PRO A 52 -3.85 -18.54 -10.14
N THR A 53 -4.50 -19.69 -10.14
CA THR A 53 -3.87 -20.97 -10.48
C THR A 53 -4.32 -21.46 -11.86
N PRO A 54 -3.63 -22.45 -12.45
CA PRO A 54 -4.11 -23.08 -13.71
C PRO A 54 -5.50 -23.70 -13.59
N GLU A 55 -5.86 -24.18 -12.39
CA GLU A 55 -7.17 -24.78 -12.10
C GLU A 55 -8.25 -23.72 -11.89
N GLU A 56 -7.86 -22.53 -11.38
CA GLU A 56 -8.76 -21.42 -11.09
C GLU A 56 -8.22 -20.12 -11.72
N PRO A 57 -8.36 -19.94 -13.05
CA PRO A 57 -7.99 -18.69 -13.71
C PRO A 57 -8.78 -17.50 -13.19
N HIS A 58 -8.18 -16.31 -13.18
CA HIS A 58 -8.88 -15.12 -12.70
C HIS A 58 -10.12 -14.80 -13.56
N PRO A 59 -11.32 -14.65 -12.97
CA PRO A 59 -12.59 -14.62 -13.71
C PRO A 59 -12.76 -13.41 -14.64
N MET A 60 -12.02 -12.32 -14.42
CA MET A 60 -12.11 -11.12 -15.26
C MET A 60 -10.99 -11.08 -16.30
N THR A 61 -9.76 -11.41 -15.92
CA THR A 61 -8.59 -11.29 -16.80
C THR A 61 -8.25 -12.57 -17.55
N GLY A 62 -8.71 -13.73 -17.05
CA GLY A 62 -8.32 -15.04 -17.57
C GLY A 62 -6.86 -15.42 -17.26
N GLU A 63 -6.14 -14.58 -16.49
CA GLU A 63 -4.76 -14.86 -16.12
C GLU A 63 -4.66 -16.06 -15.21
N THR A 64 -3.54 -16.76 -15.32
CA THR A 64 -3.19 -17.92 -14.50
C THR A 64 -1.68 -17.97 -14.26
N ALA A 65 -1.27 -18.60 -13.16
CA ALA A 65 0.15 -18.79 -12.88
C ALA A 65 0.85 -19.57 -14.03
N PRO A 66 2.14 -19.25 -14.28
CA PRO A 66 2.98 -18.33 -13.55
C PRO A 66 2.75 -16.87 -13.96
N VAL A 67 2.58 -15.98 -12.97
CA VAL A 67 2.33 -14.53 -13.15
C VAL A 67 3.57 -13.70 -12.89
N VAL A 68 3.68 -12.53 -13.50
CA VAL A 68 4.71 -11.54 -13.14
C VAL A 68 4.25 -10.75 -11.93
N LEU A 69 5.04 -10.73 -10.85
CA LEU A 69 4.72 -9.99 -9.64
C LEU A 69 5.05 -8.49 -9.72
N GLY A 70 4.67 -7.77 -8.66
CA GLY A 70 4.98 -6.36 -8.43
C GLY A 70 3.89 -5.41 -8.90
N HIS A 71 3.30 -4.70 -7.94
CA HIS A 71 2.19 -3.76 -8.17
C HIS A 71 2.50 -2.34 -7.69
N GLU A 72 3.68 -2.10 -7.11
CA GLU A 72 4.14 -0.80 -6.65
C GLU A 72 5.28 -0.31 -7.57
N PHE A 73 4.98 0.25 -8.75
CA PHE A 73 6.03 0.56 -9.72
C PHE A 73 5.89 1.90 -10.40
N ALA A 74 7.01 2.40 -10.87
CA ALA A 74 7.12 3.57 -11.70
C ALA A 74 8.22 3.40 -12.75
N GLY A 75 8.14 4.17 -13.80
CA GLY A 75 9.10 4.09 -14.90
C GLY A 75 8.93 5.22 -15.90
N THR A 76 9.41 4.99 -17.10
CA THR A 76 9.36 5.94 -18.20
C THR A 76 8.58 5.39 -19.37
N VAL A 77 7.80 6.25 -20.03
CA VAL A 77 7.04 5.90 -21.24
C VAL A 77 8.02 5.49 -22.35
N ALA A 78 7.94 4.22 -22.77
CA ALA A 78 8.79 3.63 -23.79
C ALA A 78 8.12 3.54 -25.16
N GLU A 79 6.78 3.42 -25.23
CA GLU A 79 6.00 3.38 -26.45
C GLU A 79 4.55 3.77 -26.16
N LEU A 80 3.91 4.47 -27.09
CA LEU A 80 2.52 4.92 -26.95
C LEU A 80 1.65 4.26 -28.01
N GLY A 81 0.45 3.83 -27.61
CA GLY A 81 -0.59 3.40 -28.54
C GLY A 81 -1.07 4.54 -29.44
N ALA A 82 -1.62 4.19 -30.62
CA ALA A 82 -1.91 5.16 -31.67
C ALA A 82 -2.86 6.30 -31.27
N ASP A 83 -3.69 6.09 -30.26
CA ASP A 83 -4.73 7.07 -29.84
C ASP A 83 -4.35 7.87 -28.58
N ILE A 84 -3.07 7.86 -28.20
CA ILE A 84 -2.58 8.55 -26.99
C ILE A 84 -1.81 9.80 -27.42
N ASP A 85 -2.32 10.97 -27.06
CA ASP A 85 -1.76 12.28 -27.37
C ASP A 85 -1.48 13.16 -26.14
N ASP A 86 -1.85 12.66 -24.94
CA ASP A 86 -1.73 13.36 -23.67
C ASP A 86 -0.55 12.88 -22.80
N LEU A 87 0.32 12.02 -23.34
CA LEU A 87 1.59 11.60 -22.77
C LEU A 87 2.72 11.73 -23.80
N SER A 88 3.94 11.83 -23.31
CA SER A 88 5.14 11.93 -24.14
C SER A 88 6.11 10.76 -23.93
N MET A 89 6.83 10.39 -24.98
CA MET A 89 7.93 9.42 -24.88
C MET A 89 8.97 9.90 -23.88
N GLY A 90 9.44 9.03 -22.99
CA GLY A 90 10.39 9.36 -21.93
C GLY A 90 9.79 10.09 -20.71
N GLU A 91 8.47 10.31 -20.71
CA GLU A 91 7.77 10.88 -19.55
C GLU A 91 7.81 9.93 -18.36
N ARG A 92 8.08 10.46 -17.16
CA ARG A 92 8.06 9.67 -15.92
C ARG A 92 6.62 9.45 -15.46
N VAL A 93 6.27 8.20 -15.20
CA VAL A 93 4.91 7.79 -14.87
C VAL A 93 4.88 6.74 -13.75
N THR A 94 3.75 6.67 -13.07
CA THR A 94 3.36 5.56 -12.20
C THR A 94 2.02 5.00 -12.66
N VAL A 95 1.63 3.86 -12.12
CA VAL A 95 0.42 3.14 -12.54
C VAL A 95 -0.48 2.88 -11.34
N GLU A 96 -1.78 3.10 -11.50
CA GLU A 96 -2.80 2.57 -10.60
C GLU A 96 -3.08 1.12 -11.01
N PRO A 97 -2.58 0.11 -10.27
CA PRO A 97 -2.59 -1.26 -10.76
C PRO A 97 -3.95 -1.97 -10.61
N ARG A 98 -5.00 -1.28 -10.17
CA ARG A 98 -6.31 -1.86 -9.90
C ARG A 98 -7.19 -1.93 -11.15
N LEU A 99 -7.45 -3.15 -11.61
CA LEU A 99 -8.40 -3.42 -12.69
C LEU A 99 -9.80 -3.72 -12.10
N VAL A 100 -10.84 -3.14 -12.70
CA VAL A 100 -12.21 -3.23 -12.20
C VAL A 100 -13.20 -3.58 -13.31
N CYS A 101 -14.24 -4.33 -12.98
CA CYS A 101 -15.20 -4.84 -13.98
C CYS A 101 -16.22 -3.79 -14.48
N ARG A 102 -16.36 -2.65 -13.81
CA ARG A 102 -17.30 -1.55 -14.10
C ARG A 102 -18.78 -1.94 -14.21
N SER A 103 -19.15 -3.17 -13.83
CA SER A 103 -20.51 -3.70 -14.01
C SER A 103 -21.11 -4.34 -12.77
N CYS A 104 -20.34 -4.62 -11.72
CA CYS A 104 -20.85 -5.12 -10.44
C CYS A 104 -21.48 -3.98 -9.61
N PRO A 105 -22.31 -4.29 -8.60
CA PRO A 105 -22.97 -3.28 -7.78
C PRO A 105 -22.03 -2.25 -7.16
N PRO A 106 -20.89 -2.62 -6.55
CA PRO A 106 -19.91 -1.63 -6.07
C PRO A 106 -19.41 -0.69 -7.17
N CYS A 107 -19.06 -1.23 -8.35
CA CYS A 107 -18.60 -0.40 -9.47
C CYS A 107 -19.66 0.58 -9.95
N LEU A 108 -20.92 0.14 -10.05
CA LEU A 108 -22.03 1.01 -10.46
C LEU A 108 -22.36 2.08 -9.42
N ALA A 109 -22.01 1.84 -8.15
CA ALA A 109 -22.11 2.82 -7.07
C ALA A 109 -20.87 3.74 -6.95
N GLY A 110 -19.86 3.60 -7.82
CA GLY A 110 -18.63 4.39 -7.78
C GLY A 110 -17.57 3.87 -6.80
N HIS A 111 -17.80 2.73 -6.15
CA HIS A 111 -16.85 2.11 -5.21
C HIS A 111 -15.95 1.11 -5.92
N HIS A 112 -15.14 1.60 -6.86
CA HIS A 112 -14.31 0.78 -7.74
C HIS A 112 -13.27 -0.06 -6.97
N ASN A 113 -12.72 0.48 -5.88
CA ASN A 113 -11.80 -0.22 -4.99
C ASN A 113 -12.42 -1.49 -4.34
N SER A 114 -13.74 -1.55 -4.22
CA SER A 114 -14.48 -2.69 -3.69
C SER A 114 -15.13 -3.56 -4.78
N CYS A 115 -14.61 -3.53 -6.00
CA CYS A 115 -15.11 -4.33 -7.12
C CYS A 115 -15.10 -5.83 -6.80
N ASP A 116 -16.24 -6.52 -7.01
CA ASP A 116 -16.41 -7.96 -6.71
C ASP A 116 -15.49 -8.86 -7.57
N ARG A 117 -14.97 -8.35 -8.69
CA ARG A 117 -14.14 -9.09 -9.66
C ARG A 117 -12.83 -8.36 -9.95
N ALA A 118 -12.34 -7.56 -8.98
CA ALA A 118 -11.14 -6.80 -9.20
C ALA A 118 -9.92 -7.69 -9.39
N ALA A 119 -9.03 -7.29 -10.29
CA ALA A 119 -7.68 -7.82 -10.41
C ALA A 119 -6.67 -6.72 -10.06
N THR A 120 -5.45 -7.13 -9.78
CA THR A 120 -4.34 -6.20 -9.56
C THR A 120 -3.20 -6.59 -10.51
N ILE A 121 -2.72 -5.64 -11.31
CA ILE A 121 -1.49 -5.79 -12.09
C ILE A 121 -0.37 -6.19 -11.13
N GLY A 122 0.42 -7.19 -11.48
CA GLY A 122 1.43 -7.75 -10.59
C GLY A 122 0.95 -8.87 -9.66
N LEU A 123 -0.34 -9.27 -9.79
CA LEU A 123 -0.92 -10.45 -9.10
C LEU A 123 -1.81 -11.26 -10.05
N ALA A 124 -2.78 -10.62 -10.69
CA ALA A 124 -3.78 -11.27 -11.57
C ALA A 124 -4.20 -10.37 -12.75
N GLY A 125 -3.45 -9.33 -13.04
CA GLY A 125 -3.84 -8.25 -13.96
C GLY A 125 -3.12 -8.23 -15.31
N GLY A 126 -2.39 -9.27 -15.68
CA GLY A 126 -1.73 -9.33 -16.98
C GLY A 126 -0.38 -8.60 -17.03
N GLY A 127 0.57 -9.03 -16.22
CA GLY A 127 1.91 -8.46 -16.09
C GLY A 127 2.16 -7.87 -14.71
N GLY A 128 3.31 -7.28 -14.50
CA GLY A 128 3.71 -6.69 -13.22
C GLY A 128 4.97 -5.84 -13.31
N GLY A 129 5.23 -5.07 -12.28
CA GLY A 129 6.36 -4.15 -12.18
C GLY A 129 7.73 -4.83 -11.95
N LEU A 130 7.75 -6.13 -11.61
CA LEU A 130 9.00 -6.90 -11.51
C LEU A 130 9.39 -7.48 -12.90
N ALA A 131 9.29 -6.67 -13.93
CA ALA A 131 9.73 -6.93 -15.30
C ALA A 131 10.26 -5.66 -15.95
N GLU A 132 11.15 -5.79 -16.93
CA GLU A 132 11.77 -4.64 -17.62
C GLU A 132 10.74 -3.73 -18.31
N TYR A 133 9.66 -4.32 -18.84
CA TYR A 133 8.58 -3.58 -19.51
C TYR A 133 7.21 -4.10 -19.15
N ILE A 134 6.25 -3.20 -19.11
CA ILE A 134 4.82 -3.52 -18.97
C ILE A 134 4.01 -2.68 -19.95
N VAL A 135 2.90 -3.23 -20.43
CA VAL A 135 1.88 -2.51 -21.21
C VAL A 135 0.60 -2.45 -20.39
N VAL A 136 0.09 -1.24 -20.19
CA VAL A 136 -1.11 -0.97 -19.40
C VAL A 136 -2.06 -0.03 -20.14
N ASP A 137 -3.34 -0.04 -19.79
CA ASP A 137 -4.31 0.90 -20.34
C ASP A 137 -3.96 2.34 -19.92
N ARG A 138 -4.10 3.31 -20.85
CA ARG A 138 -3.77 4.72 -20.61
C ARG A 138 -4.41 5.29 -19.34
N GLU A 139 -5.65 4.91 -19.06
CA GLU A 139 -6.41 5.43 -17.91
C GLU A 139 -5.79 5.10 -16.55
N LEU A 140 -4.92 4.09 -16.49
CA LEU A 140 -4.21 3.67 -15.28
C LEU A 140 -2.90 4.42 -15.06
N VAL A 141 -2.44 5.22 -16.04
CA VAL A 141 -1.13 5.86 -16.04
C VAL A 141 -1.23 7.31 -15.56
N PHE A 142 -0.41 7.65 -14.58
CA PHE A 142 -0.32 8.99 -14.00
C PHE A 142 1.08 9.58 -14.20
N SER A 143 1.13 10.83 -14.71
CA SER A 143 2.37 11.58 -14.84
C SER A 143 2.92 11.94 -13.45
N LEU A 144 4.21 11.75 -13.26
CA LEU A 144 4.87 12.05 -11.98
C LEU A 144 5.27 13.53 -11.83
N GLY A 145 5.30 14.30 -12.93
CA GLY A 145 5.83 15.67 -12.90
C GLY A 145 7.30 15.69 -12.45
N GLU A 146 7.59 16.40 -11.35
CA GLU A 146 8.96 16.49 -10.80
C GLU A 146 9.33 15.31 -9.88
N VAL A 147 8.39 14.48 -9.49
CA VAL A 147 8.62 13.31 -8.63
C VAL A 147 9.55 12.32 -9.34
N THR A 148 10.54 11.78 -8.63
CA THR A 148 11.45 10.75 -9.16
C THR A 148 10.73 9.42 -9.35
N THR A 149 11.23 8.55 -10.22
CA THR A 149 10.65 7.21 -10.38
C THR A 149 10.81 6.33 -9.14
N GLU A 150 11.84 6.57 -8.31
CA GLU A 150 11.97 5.91 -7.01
C GLU A 150 10.82 6.28 -6.06
N ALA A 151 10.54 7.57 -5.89
CA ALA A 151 9.38 8.03 -5.11
C ALA A 151 8.07 7.63 -5.81
N GLY A 152 8.04 7.59 -7.13
CA GLY A 152 6.93 7.13 -7.96
C GLY A 152 6.52 5.69 -7.68
N ALA A 153 7.46 4.80 -7.38
CA ALA A 153 7.18 3.43 -6.98
C ALA A 153 6.48 3.32 -5.60
N LEU A 154 6.49 4.39 -4.80
CA LEU A 154 5.77 4.45 -3.53
C LEU A 154 4.40 5.14 -3.65
N ILE A 155 3.98 5.58 -4.84
CA ILE A 155 2.67 6.22 -5.03
C ILE A 155 1.54 5.24 -4.70
N GLU A 156 1.65 3.98 -5.11
CA GLU A 156 0.62 2.97 -4.82
C GLU A 156 0.39 2.80 -3.31
N PRO A 157 1.38 2.41 -2.48
CA PRO A 157 1.17 2.27 -1.04
C PRO A 157 0.85 3.60 -0.35
N LEU A 158 1.29 4.74 -0.90
CA LEU A 158 0.92 6.06 -0.42
C LEU A 158 -0.56 6.38 -0.70
N ALA A 159 -1.09 5.96 -1.86
CA ALA A 159 -2.51 6.07 -2.19
C ALA A 159 -3.37 5.20 -1.25
N VAL A 160 -2.90 4.00 -0.87
CA VAL A 160 -3.54 3.18 0.18
C VAL A 160 -3.61 3.94 1.51
N ALA A 161 -2.51 4.56 1.94
CA ALA A 161 -2.47 5.34 3.18
C ALA A 161 -3.37 6.58 3.10
N HIS A 162 -3.37 7.29 1.97
CA HIS A 162 -4.22 8.47 1.73
C HIS A 162 -5.70 8.08 1.78
N HIS A 163 -6.07 6.99 1.13
CA HIS A 163 -7.43 6.46 1.16
C HIS A 163 -7.85 6.09 2.59
N ALA A 164 -7.00 5.39 3.35
CA ALA A 164 -7.28 5.04 4.73
C ALA A 164 -7.52 6.27 5.61
N VAL A 165 -6.72 7.35 5.45
CA VAL A 165 -6.93 8.63 6.13
C VAL A 165 -8.24 9.28 5.70
N GLY A 166 -8.58 9.26 4.42
CA GLY A 166 -9.87 9.74 3.91
C GLY A 166 -11.05 8.99 4.52
N ARG A 167 -10.94 7.67 4.68
CA ARG A 167 -11.98 6.83 5.33
C ARG A 167 -12.22 7.16 6.80
N ALA A 168 -11.23 7.73 7.45
CA ALA A 168 -11.35 8.18 8.84
C ALA A 168 -12.26 9.40 9.02
N GLU A 169 -12.46 10.20 7.96
CA GLU A 169 -13.18 11.48 8.00
C GLU A 169 -12.62 12.40 9.11
N ILE A 170 -11.29 12.42 9.24
CA ILE A 170 -10.60 13.18 10.28
C ILE A 170 -10.65 14.69 10.00
N ALA A 171 -11.05 15.48 11.01
CA ALA A 171 -11.02 16.93 10.89
C ALA A 171 -9.58 17.48 11.05
N PRO A 172 -9.22 18.60 10.38
CA PRO A 172 -7.96 19.27 10.66
C PRO A 172 -7.78 19.58 12.14
N GLY A 173 -6.60 19.34 12.67
CA GLY A 173 -6.28 19.51 14.10
C GLY A 173 -6.73 18.36 15.01
N ALA A 174 -7.45 17.36 14.51
CA ALA A 174 -7.88 16.22 15.30
C ALA A 174 -6.70 15.29 15.64
N SER A 175 -6.80 14.61 16.79
CA SER A 175 -5.78 13.67 17.26
C SER A 175 -5.94 12.29 16.60
N ALA A 176 -4.81 11.68 16.24
CA ALA A 176 -4.76 10.35 15.64
C ALA A 176 -3.81 9.42 16.40
N ALA A 177 -4.16 8.13 16.42
CA ALA A 177 -3.29 7.06 16.91
C ALA A 177 -3.07 6.03 15.80
N VAL A 178 -1.82 5.67 15.52
CA VAL A 178 -1.47 4.65 14.52
C VAL A 178 -0.87 3.46 15.25
N PHE A 179 -1.48 2.31 15.13
CA PHE A 179 -1.04 1.07 15.74
C PHE A 179 -0.31 0.20 14.71
N GLY A 180 1.00 0.10 14.87
CA GLY A 180 1.93 -0.52 13.94
C GLY A 180 2.66 0.52 13.08
N ALA A 181 4.00 0.50 13.14
CA ALA A 181 4.89 1.33 12.34
C ALA A 181 5.59 0.53 11.21
N GLY A 182 4.84 -0.36 10.57
CA GLY A 182 5.21 -0.98 9.30
C GLY A 182 5.09 0.03 8.13
N PRO A 183 5.36 -0.38 6.89
CA PRO A 183 5.33 0.51 5.72
C PRO A 183 4.05 1.35 5.64
N ILE A 184 2.89 0.73 5.71
CA ILE A 184 1.59 1.43 5.61
C ILE A 184 1.35 2.35 6.81
N GLY A 185 1.65 1.90 8.04
CA GLY A 185 1.50 2.76 9.23
C GLY A 185 2.35 4.02 9.17
N LEU A 186 3.61 3.92 8.70
CA LEU A 186 4.49 5.06 8.50
C LEU A 186 3.98 6.01 7.41
N LEU A 187 3.44 5.49 6.32
CA LEU A 187 2.82 6.30 5.26
C LEU A 187 1.55 7.00 5.77
N ILE A 188 0.73 6.33 6.60
CA ILE A 188 -0.44 6.96 7.26
C ILE A 188 0.00 8.13 8.15
N VAL A 189 1.06 7.96 8.97
CA VAL A 189 1.61 9.08 9.77
C VAL A 189 2.00 10.25 8.88
N THR A 190 2.67 9.97 7.77
CA THR A 190 3.11 11.00 6.82
C THR A 190 1.93 11.73 6.17
N VAL A 191 0.89 11.00 5.76
CA VAL A 191 -0.34 11.58 5.19
C VAL A 191 -1.09 12.39 6.24
N LEU A 192 -1.26 11.89 7.46
CA LEU A 192 -1.89 12.60 8.57
C LEU A 192 -1.20 13.94 8.83
N LYS A 193 0.13 13.96 8.83
CA LYS A 193 0.91 15.21 9.01
C LYS A 193 0.68 16.18 7.86
N ALA A 194 0.72 15.69 6.61
CA ALA A 194 0.51 16.50 5.42
C ALA A 194 -0.92 17.07 5.30
N THR A 195 -1.91 16.37 5.83
CA THR A 195 -3.33 16.78 5.82
C THR A 195 -3.75 17.58 7.05
N GLY A 196 -2.82 17.86 7.98
CA GLY A 196 -3.04 18.78 9.10
C GLY A 196 -3.70 18.12 10.32
N ALA A 197 -3.51 16.83 10.54
CA ALA A 197 -3.82 16.21 11.83
C ALA A 197 -3.09 16.93 12.96
N GLY A 198 -3.71 16.98 14.14
CA GLY A 198 -3.13 17.59 15.33
C GLY A 198 -2.06 16.71 15.95
N HIS A 199 -2.36 16.08 17.07
CA HIS A 199 -1.42 15.18 17.74
C HIS A 199 -1.47 13.77 17.14
N ILE A 200 -0.32 13.23 16.71
CA ILE A 200 -0.18 11.89 16.14
C ILE A 200 0.64 11.02 17.09
N SER A 201 0.02 10.01 17.69
CA SER A 201 0.68 8.99 18.50
C SER A 201 0.88 7.71 17.70
N VAL A 202 2.05 7.05 17.82
CA VAL A 202 2.32 5.75 17.18
C VAL A 202 2.61 4.70 18.23
N VAL A 203 1.93 3.57 18.17
CA VAL A 203 2.10 2.40 19.04
C VAL A 203 2.86 1.32 18.29
N GLU A 204 4.07 0.98 18.76
CA GLU A 204 4.97 0.04 18.05
C GLU A 204 5.97 -0.59 19.04
N PRO A 205 6.09 -1.93 19.11
CA PRO A 205 7.03 -2.58 20.01
C PRO A 205 8.50 -2.45 19.59
N SER A 206 8.81 -2.30 18.28
CA SER A 206 10.18 -2.17 17.79
C SER A 206 10.75 -0.78 18.02
N ALA A 207 11.86 -0.67 18.76
CA ALA A 207 12.54 0.61 18.99
C ALA A 207 13.04 1.27 17.69
N GLY A 208 13.48 0.46 16.70
CA GLY A 208 13.89 0.94 15.39
C GLY A 208 12.72 1.58 14.64
N ARG A 209 11.58 0.89 14.59
CA ARG A 209 10.36 1.40 13.95
C ARG A 209 9.77 2.61 14.66
N ARG A 210 9.84 2.68 16.00
CA ARG A 210 9.43 3.88 16.76
C ARG A 210 10.24 5.12 16.35
N ARG A 211 11.58 5.00 16.18
CA ARG A 211 12.39 6.13 15.69
C ARG A 211 11.94 6.59 14.30
N ARG A 212 11.68 5.66 13.39
CA ARG A 212 11.18 5.98 12.06
C ARG A 212 9.80 6.64 12.07
N ALA A 213 8.94 6.29 13.03
CA ALA A 213 7.66 6.95 13.20
C ALA A 213 7.82 8.43 13.59
N LEU A 214 8.78 8.76 14.46
CA LEU A 214 9.14 10.15 14.76
C LEU A 214 9.67 10.87 13.52
N ASP A 215 10.55 10.24 12.76
CA ASP A 215 11.06 10.79 11.49
C ASP A 215 9.95 11.00 10.46
N ALA A 216 8.91 10.16 10.47
CA ALA A 216 7.71 10.28 9.63
C ALA A 216 6.79 11.43 10.05
N GLY A 217 6.96 11.98 11.25
CA GLY A 217 6.19 13.11 11.74
C GLY A 217 5.25 12.80 12.92
N ALA A 218 5.37 11.64 13.56
CA ALA A 218 4.66 11.35 14.80
C ALA A 218 5.11 12.31 15.93
N ASP A 219 4.18 12.78 16.75
CA ASP A 219 4.47 13.65 17.89
C ASP A 219 4.83 12.84 19.15
N ALA A 220 4.37 11.59 19.23
CA ALA A 220 4.71 10.66 20.30
C ALA A 220 4.79 9.21 19.80
N VAL A 221 5.64 8.42 20.44
CA VAL A 221 5.74 6.97 20.23
C VAL A 221 5.57 6.23 21.55
N ILE A 222 4.88 5.10 21.50
CA ILE A 222 4.47 4.32 22.65
C ILE A 222 4.96 2.89 22.47
N ASP A 223 5.67 2.38 23.48
CA ASP A 223 6.06 0.97 23.53
C ASP A 223 5.00 0.15 24.26
N PRO A 224 4.18 -0.65 23.59
CA PRO A 224 3.11 -1.42 24.23
C PRO A 224 3.63 -2.55 25.13
N LEU A 225 4.93 -2.84 25.12
CA LEU A 225 5.57 -3.80 26.03
C LEU A 225 5.92 -3.19 27.39
N VAL A 226 5.96 -1.85 27.47
CA VAL A 226 6.39 -1.11 28.68
C VAL A 226 5.24 -0.36 29.32
N GLU A 227 4.32 0.19 28.50
CA GLU A 227 3.20 1.01 28.98
C GLU A 227 1.90 0.66 28.26
N LYS A 228 0.76 0.97 28.87
CA LYS A 228 -0.54 0.76 28.26
C LYS A 228 -0.85 1.86 27.25
N ALA A 229 -0.96 1.48 26.00
CA ALA A 229 -1.12 2.42 24.91
C ALA A 229 -2.38 3.30 25.04
N ASP A 230 -3.51 2.74 25.46
CA ASP A 230 -4.77 3.45 25.61
C ASP A 230 -4.72 4.47 26.78
N GLU A 231 -4.06 4.15 27.90
CA GLU A 231 -3.85 5.07 29.01
C GLU A 231 -2.95 6.23 28.57
N ARG A 232 -1.84 5.92 27.88
CA ARG A 232 -0.89 6.93 27.41
C ARG A 232 -1.51 7.84 26.35
N ILE A 233 -2.29 7.32 25.41
CA ILE A 233 -3.01 8.12 24.41
C ILE A 233 -4.02 9.05 25.10
N ARG A 234 -4.75 8.59 26.10
CA ARG A 234 -5.65 9.46 26.90
C ARG A 234 -4.89 10.61 27.57
N GLU A 235 -3.75 10.34 28.19
CA GLU A 235 -2.91 11.41 28.79
C GLU A 235 -2.52 12.46 27.75
N LEU A 236 -2.05 12.00 26.56
CA LEU A 236 -1.60 12.87 25.47
C LEU A 236 -2.74 13.67 24.81
N THR A 237 -3.99 13.24 25.03
CA THR A 237 -5.20 13.85 24.45
C THR A 237 -6.11 14.50 25.51
N GLY A 238 -5.54 14.92 26.64
CA GLY A 238 -6.28 15.62 27.73
C GLY A 238 -7.36 14.77 28.40
N GLY A 239 -7.19 13.45 28.43
CA GLY A 239 -8.11 12.48 29.07
C GLY A 239 -9.18 11.91 28.14
N ALA A 240 -9.36 12.45 26.92
CA ALA A 240 -10.45 12.04 26.04
C ALA A 240 -10.18 10.72 25.28
N GLY A 241 -8.96 10.49 24.83
CA GLY A 241 -8.57 9.51 23.85
C GLY A 241 -8.46 10.11 22.43
N ALA A 242 -7.88 9.37 21.49
CA ALA A 242 -7.72 9.80 20.12
C ALA A 242 -9.07 9.91 19.39
N GLU A 243 -9.20 10.85 18.46
CA GLU A 243 -10.38 10.97 17.62
C GLU A 243 -10.45 9.83 16.61
N VAL A 244 -9.29 9.43 16.11
CA VAL A 244 -9.17 8.32 15.16
C VAL A 244 -8.02 7.40 15.57
N ALA A 245 -8.21 6.08 15.39
CA ALA A 245 -7.14 5.09 15.49
C ALA A 245 -7.08 4.26 14.19
N PHE A 246 -5.86 3.99 13.71
CA PHE A 246 -5.59 3.15 12.55
C PHE A 246 -4.97 1.83 13.00
N GLU A 247 -5.60 0.71 12.66
CA GLU A 247 -5.08 -0.63 12.90
C GLU A 247 -4.29 -1.09 11.68
N CYS A 248 -2.94 -1.12 11.82
CA CYS A 248 -2.01 -1.43 10.73
C CYS A 248 -1.14 -2.67 11.01
N ALA A 249 -1.43 -3.42 12.09
CA ALA A 249 -0.60 -4.55 12.53
C ALA A 249 -1.21 -5.93 12.23
N GLY A 250 -2.53 -6.01 12.04
CA GLY A 250 -3.22 -7.26 11.76
C GLY A 250 -3.32 -8.23 12.95
N VAL A 251 -3.25 -7.72 14.20
CA VAL A 251 -3.27 -8.53 15.42
C VAL A 251 -4.51 -8.21 16.25
N ASP A 252 -5.21 -9.23 16.80
CA ASP A 252 -6.46 -9.05 17.54
C ASP A 252 -6.32 -8.12 18.74
N SER A 253 -5.25 -8.27 19.53
CA SER A 253 -4.98 -7.40 20.67
C SER A 253 -4.75 -5.93 20.27
N VAL A 254 -4.25 -5.69 19.05
CA VAL A 254 -4.06 -4.34 18.51
C VAL A 254 -5.40 -3.72 18.13
N LEU A 255 -6.30 -4.47 17.48
CA LEU A 255 -7.65 -4.00 17.17
C LEU A 255 -8.42 -3.62 18.44
N ALA A 256 -8.35 -4.45 19.49
CA ALA A 256 -8.91 -4.14 20.80
C ALA A 256 -8.28 -2.88 21.42
N GLY A 257 -6.95 -2.74 21.29
CA GLY A 257 -6.20 -1.55 21.72
C GLY A 257 -6.67 -0.27 21.01
N CYS A 258 -6.93 -0.34 19.70
CA CYS A 258 -7.48 0.78 18.93
C CYS A 258 -8.85 1.22 19.49
N VAL A 259 -9.75 0.27 19.74
CA VAL A 259 -11.07 0.55 20.32
C VAL A 259 -10.94 1.15 21.73
N ALA A 260 -9.98 0.68 22.54
CA ALA A 260 -9.73 1.22 23.87
C ALA A 260 -9.16 2.67 23.82
N ALA A 261 -8.32 2.96 22.84
CA ALA A 261 -7.59 4.23 22.73
C ALA A 261 -8.43 5.40 22.17
N VAL A 262 -9.44 5.13 21.35
CA VAL A 262 -10.26 6.21 20.78
C VAL A 262 -11.22 6.78 21.83
N LYS A 263 -11.57 8.06 21.69
CA LYS A 263 -12.60 8.73 22.49
C LYS A 263 -13.99 8.14 22.25
N ALA A 264 -14.97 8.52 23.09
CA ALA A 264 -16.38 8.24 22.79
C ALA A 264 -16.75 8.85 21.42
N ARG A 265 -17.46 8.07 20.61
CA ARG A 265 -17.79 8.37 19.20
C ARG A 265 -16.56 8.55 18.28
N GLY A 266 -15.40 8.05 18.70
CA GLY A 266 -14.20 8.02 17.85
C GLY A 266 -14.31 6.98 16.73
N THR A 267 -13.38 7.03 15.80
CA THR A 267 -13.32 6.13 14.66
C THR A 267 -12.11 5.21 14.76
N VAL A 268 -12.31 3.91 14.48
CA VAL A 268 -11.23 2.95 14.25
C VAL A 268 -11.26 2.56 12.78
N VAL A 269 -10.16 2.78 12.06
CA VAL A 269 -9.97 2.34 10.69
C VAL A 269 -9.11 1.07 10.70
N ASN A 270 -9.69 -0.06 10.30
CA ASN A 270 -8.97 -1.31 10.12
C ASN A 270 -8.34 -1.31 8.73
N VAL A 271 -7.02 -1.24 8.68
CA VAL A 271 -6.22 -1.18 7.46
C VAL A 271 -5.60 -2.55 7.13
N ALA A 272 -5.18 -3.27 8.15
CA ALA A 272 -4.50 -4.54 7.96
C ALA A 272 -5.45 -5.62 7.43
N ILE A 273 -4.96 -6.39 6.45
CA ILE A 273 -5.60 -7.62 5.96
C ILE A 273 -5.09 -8.78 6.83
N ARG A 274 -6.00 -9.66 7.25
CA ARG A 274 -5.72 -10.79 8.14
C ARG A 274 -5.97 -12.11 7.44
N SER A 275 -5.17 -13.10 7.75
CA SER A 275 -5.35 -14.49 7.26
C SER A 275 -6.38 -15.29 8.07
N HIS A 276 -6.83 -14.76 9.21
CA HIS A 276 -7.78 -15.44 10.11
C HIS A 276 -8.84 -14.47 10.65
N PRO A 277 -10.01 -14.95 11.06
CA PRO A 277 -11.04 -14.12 11.67
C PRO A 277 -10.54 -13.39 12.91
N ALA A 278 -10.90 -12.11 13.05
CA ALA A 278 -10.55 -11.30 14.22
C ALA A 278 -11.52 -11.55 15.39
N THR A 279 -10.98 -11.57 16.62
CA THR A 279 -11.78 -11.60 17.85
C THR A 279 -11.77 -10.20 18.50
N LEU A 280 -12.94 -9.65 18.75
CA LEU A 280 -13.11 -8.33 19.40
C LEU A 280 -14.17 -8.39 20.50
N ASP A 281 -13.83 -7.89 21.71
CA ASP A 281 -14.83 -7.58 22.71
C ASP A 281 -15.68 -6.38 22.26
N MET A 282 -16.96 -6.63 22.03
CA MET A 282 -17.91 -5.64 21.53
C MET A 282 -18.39 -4.65 22.60
N ILE A 283 -18.18 -4.94 23.90
CA ILE A 283 -18.68 -4.09 24.99
C ILE A 283 -18.05 -2.67 24.92
N PRO A 284 -16.72 -2.49 24.84
CA PRO A 284 -16.12 -1.16 24.72
C PRO A 284 -16.56 -0.40 23.47
N LEU A 285 -16.75 -1.11 22.35
CA LEU A 285 -17.22 -0.52 21.09
C LEU A 285 -18.65 0.05 21.28
N VAL A 286 -19.55 -0.72 21.89
CA VAL A 286 -20.95 -0.30 22.10
C VAL A 286 -21.03 0.83 23.13
N LEU A 287 -20.35 0.71 24.29
CA LEU A 287 -20.42 1.71 25.36
C LEU A 287 -19.83 3.08 24.96
N LYS A 288 -18.91 3.09 24.01
CA LYS A 288 -18.28 4.33 23.49
C LYS A 288 -18.89 4.78 22.17
N GLU A 289 -19.86 4.06 21.60
CA GLU A 289 -20.43 4.31 20.26
C GLU A 289 -19.33 4.46 19.19
N VAL A 290 -18.31 3.57 19.20
CA VAL A 290 -17.17 3.65 18.29
C VAL A 290 -17.58 3.25 16.88
N ARG A 291 -17.16 4.03 15.87
CA ARG A 291 -17.24 3.66 14.45
C ARG A 291 -16.07 2.74 14.11
N LEU A 292 -16.34 1.53 13.66
CA LEU A 292 -15.34 0.63 13.09
C LEU A 292 -15.51 0.61 11.56
N VAL A 293 -14.48 1.03 10.84
CA VAL A 293 -14.48 1.23 9.39
C VAL A 293 -13.40 0.38 8.75
N GLY A 294 -13.72 -0.36 7.69
CA GLY A 294 -12.75 -1.01 6.83
C GLY A 294 -12.25 -0.08 5.73
N THR A 295 -11.04 -0.34 5.25
CA THR A 295 -10.46 0.31 4.07
C THR A 295 -9.76 -0.72 3.19
N ILE A 296 -9.76 -0.51 1.88
CA ILE A 296 -9.09 -1.38 0.92
C ILE A 296 -8.59 -0.56 -0.28
N CYS A 297 -7.35 -0.77 -0.70
CA CYS A 297 -6.77 -0.13 -1.88
C CYS A 297 -6.97 1.40 -1.87
N TYR A 298 -7.45 1.97 -2.96
CA TYR A 298 -7.58 3.41 -3.21
C TYR A 298 -8.75 3.66 -4.18
N ALA A 299 -9.27 4.88 -4.21
CA ALA A 299 -10.36 5.29 -5.08
C ALA A 299 -10.13 6.73 -5.58
N GLY A 300 -9.25 6.89 -6.59
CA GLY A 300 -8.85 8.18 -7.13
C GLY A 300 -7.79 8.90 -6.26
N ASP A 301 -7.02 8.16 -5.48
CA ASP A 301 -6.03 8.71 -4.54
C ASP A 301 -4.66 8.96 -5.18
N HIS A 302 -4.35 8.39 -6.37
CA HIS A 302 -3.04 8.53 -7.02
C HIS A 302 -2.70 9.98 -7.35
N GLN A 303 -3.55 10.70 -8.06
CA GLN A 303 -3.29 12.11 -8.39
C GLN A 303 -3.15 13.00 -7.16
N PRO A 304 -4.03 12.94 -6.14
CA PRO A 304 -3.87 13.71 -4.90
C PRO A 304 -2.51 13.53 -4.21
N VAL A 305 -2.00 12.30 -4.13
CA VAL A 305 -0.70 12.06 -3.49
C VAL A 305 0.47 12.52 -4.34
N ILE A 306 0.38 12.42 -5.67
CA ILE A 306 1.35 13.00 -6.62
C ILE A 306 1.40 14.52 -6.43
N ASP A 307 0.25 15.17 -6.33
CA ASP A 307 0.16 16.62 -6.12
C ASP A 307 0.78 17.05 -4.78
N LEU A 308 0.58 16.28 -3.72
CA LEU A 308 1.21 16.53 -2.41
C LEU A 308 2.73 16.40 -2.47
N LEU A 309 3.27 15.43 -3.20
CA LEU A 309 4.70 15.25 -3.41
C LEU A 309 5.29 16.40 -4.24
N ASN A 310 4.67 16.76 -5.38
CA ASN A 310 5.12 17.87 -6.23
C ASN A 310 5.04 19.22 -5.49
N ALA A 311 4.09 19.40 -4.58
CA ALA A 311 3.98 20.58 -3.74
C ALA A 311 4.98 20.60 -2.56
N GLY A 312 5.79 19.57 -2.38
CA GLY A 312 6.73 19.43 -1.26
C GLY A 312 6.06 19.30 0.12
N LYS A 313 4.76 19.00 0.15
CA LYS A 313 4.00 18.81 1.39
C LYS A 313 4.19 17.41 1.98
N LEU A 314 4.71 16.49 1.20
CA LEU A 314 4.95 15.11 1.55
C LEU A 314 6.27 14.65 0.93
N SER A 315 7.02 13.76 1.62
CA SER A 315 8.22 13.11 1.10
C SER A 315 8.26 11.65 1.54
N VAL A 316 8.64 10.76 0.63
CA VAL A 316 8.71 9.31 0.86
C VAL A 316 10.12 8.73 0.77
N ASP A 317 11.12 9.51 0.37
CA ASP A 317 12.49 9.04 0.12
C ASP A 317 13.12 8.33 1.33
N ARG A 318 12.79 8.81 2.54
CA ARG A 318 13.26 8.23 3.81
C ARG A 318 12.80 6.79 4.07
N PHE A 319 11.77 6.33 3.34
CA PHE A 319 11.24 4.98 3.48
C PHE A 319 11.92 3.99 2.54
N ILE A 320 12.65 4.46 1.53
CA ILE A 320 13.44 3.61 0.63
C ILE A 320 14.74 3.24 1.33
N THR A 321 14.76 2.04 1.92
CA THR A 321 15.90 1.59 2.74
C THR A 321 16.94 0.81 1.95
N ARG A 322 16.52 0.18 0.85
CA ARG A 322 17.40 -0.60 -0.01
C ARG A 322 17.00 -0.50 -1.48
N ARG A 323 18.00 -0.65 -2.35
CA ARG A 323 17.84 -0.78 -3.79
C ARG A 323 18.60 -2.01 -4.23
N ILE A 324 17.94 -2.88 -5.01
CA ILE A 324 18.52 -4.11 -5.51
C ILE A 324 18.21 -4.28 -7.00
N ASP A 325 18.97 -5.11 -7.69
CA ASP A 325 18.66 -5.53 -9.05
C ASP A 325 17.75 -6.78 -9.01
N LEU A 326 17.08 -7.07 -10.14
CA LEU A 326 16.11 -8.17 -10.24
C LEU A 326 16.70 -9.53 -9.84
N ASP A 327 17.99 -9.77 -10.12
CA ASP A 327 18.67 -11.02 -9.78
C ASP A 327 18.77 -11.28 -8.27
N ASP A 328 18.75 -10.21 -7.47
CA ASP A 328 18.82 -10.29 -5.99
C ASP A 328 17.43 -10.28 -5.33
N LEU A 329 16.35 -10.38 -6.12
CA LEU A 329 14.97 -10.26 -5.65
C LEU A 329 14.63 -11.20 -4.49
N VAL A 330 15.01 -12.46 -4.59
CA VAL A 330 14.63 -13.47 -3.57
C VAL A 330 15.48 -13.28 -2.32
N GLU A 331 16.82 -13.32 -2.43
CA GLU A 331 17.72 -13.27 -1.27
C GLU A 331 17.79 -11.86 -0.65
N GLY A 332 18.14 -10.84 -1.46
CA GLY A 332 18.31 -9.46 -1.01
C GLY A 332 17.00 -8.71 -0.81
N GLY A 333 15.91 -9.20 -1.39
CA GLY A 333 14.57 -8.62 -1.30
C GLY A 333 13.66 -9.40 -0.34
N PHE A 334 13.10 -10.50 -0.76
CA PHE A 334 12.04 -11.23 -0.03
C PHE A 334 12.57 -11.82 1.28
N GLN A 335 13.69 -12.54 1.26
CA GLN A 335 14.25 -13.14 2.48
C GLN A 335 14.68 -12.05 3.47
N ALA A 336 15.31 -10.98 3.00
CA ALA A 336 15.70 -9.87 3.86
C ALA A 336 14.52 -9.21 4.59
N LEU A 337 13.35 -9.10 3.95
CA LEU A 337 12.12 -8.59 4.57
C LEU A 337 11.50 -9.60 5.54
N LEU A 338 11.58 -10.91 5.22
CA LEU A 338 11.03 -12.00 6.04
C LEU A 338 11.88 -12.27 7.30
N ASP A 339 13.21 -12.15 7.23
CA ASP A 339 14.12 -12.34 8.36
C ASP A 339 13.95 -11.32 9.48
N GLY A 340 13.23 -10.23 9.18
CA GLY A 340 12.60 -9.38 10.19
C GLY A 340 13.56 -8.66 11.14
N THR A 341 14.83 -8.40 10.75
CA THR A 341 15.76 -7.58 11.56
C THR A 341 15.28 -6.13 11.75
N GLY A 342 14.20 -5.77 11.04
CA GLY A 342 13.42 -4.56 11.29
C GLY A 342 13.98 -3.28 10.71
N ASP A 343 15.10 -3.35 9.98
CA ASP A 343 15.73 -2.16 9.41
C ASP A 343 15.23 -1.80 8.00
N ASP A 344 14.67 -2.75 7.26
CA ASP A 344 14.08 -2.47 5.95
C ASP A 344 12.60 -2.07 6.07
N ILE A 345 12.22 -0.98 5.37
CA ILE A 345 10.82 -0.54 5.23
C ILE A 345 10.34 -0.83 3.82
N LYS A 346 11.02 -0.26 2.83
CA LYS A 346 10.73 -0.44 1.41
C LYS A 346 12.01 -0.77 0.67
N ILE A 347 12.04 -1.92 0.03
CA ILE A 347 13.08 -2.34 -0.89
C ILE A 347 12.58 -2.09 -2.30
N LEU A 348 13.32 -1.32 -3.07
CA LEU A 348 13.07 -1.10 -4.49
C LEU A 348 13.92 -2.04 -5.32
N VAL A 349 13.30 -2.63 -6.32
CA VAL A 349 13.91 -3.55 -7.30
C VAL A 349 14.01 -2.84 -8.63
N ARG A 350 15.17 -2.93 -9.29
CA ARG A 350 15.36 -2.51 -10.67
C ARG A 350 15.27 -3.76 -11.56
N PRO A 351 14.25 -3.85 -12.39
CA PRO A 351 14.09 -4.99 -13.30
C PRO A 351 15.11 -5.05 -14.42
#